data_c6f367673a66fa37af4adc6933d5a183
#
_entry.id   c6f367673a66fa37af4adc6933d5a183
#
_cell.length_a   1.000
_cell.length_b   1.000
_cell.length_c   1.000
_cell.angle_alpha   90.00
_cell.angle_beta   90.00
_cell.angle_gamma   90.00
#
_symmetry.space_group_name_H-M   'P 1'
#
loop_
_entity.id
_entity.type
_entity.pdbx_description
1 polymer ?
#
loop_
_entity_poly.entity_id
_entity_poly.type
_entity_poly.pdbx_seq_one_letter_code
_entity_poly.pdbx_strand_id
1 'polypeptide(L)'
;MKREMPSQEEQDAVVWYVLKRPLVRPNTSYKKAALCLSLFLSANVVMIILLYCLFRWLGIFSFLPDTVYRFYTVHHTAFIVLLALLQFIVSGLVALKPAIIGAIRLYQRYAPEDIRRRCLFKPTCSEYAILAIQKYGVIRGMAKAYVRLFKKCKGRIYRIDEP
;
A
#
# COMPACT_ATOMS: atom_id res chain seq x y z
N MET A 1 11.49 -17.04 -29.36
CA MET A 1 10.49 -16.43 -30.23
C MET A 1 10.83 -14.95 -30.36
N LYS A 2 11.50 -14.50 -31.45
CA LYS A 2 11.71 -13.10 -31.77
C LYS A 2 10.33 -12.53 -32.10
N ARG A 3 9.80 -11.63 -31.24
CA ARG A 3 8.61 -10.86 -31.59
C ARG A 3 9.03 -9.87 -32.68
N GLU A 4 8.48 -10.01 -33.87
CA GLU A 4 8.59 -9.01 -34.92
C GLU A 4 8.13 -7.67 -34.34
N MET A 5 8.87 -6.61 -34.64
CA MET A 5 8.46 -5.28 -34.25
C MET A 5 7.22 -4.91 -35.09
N PRO A 6 6.14 -4.42 -34.44
CA PRO A 6 4.96 -4.01 -35.19
C PRO A 6 5.28 -2.91 -36.20
N SER A 7 4.58 -2.89 -37.32
CA SER A 7 4.74 -1.86 -38.33
C SER A 7 4.52 -0.46 -37.80
N GLN A 8 5.09 0.55 -38.45
CA GLN A 8 4.98 1.93 -37.96
C GLN A 8 3.53 2.41 -37.93
N GLU A 9 2.69 1.98 -38.87
CA GLU A 9 1.25 2.27 -38.91
C GLU A 9 0.48 1.63 -37.74
N GLU A 10 0.82 0.39 -37.37
CA GLU A 10 0.23 -0.27 -36.20
C GLU A 10 0.65 0.41 -34.92
N GLN A 11 1.87 0.90 -34.82
CA GLN A 11 2.34 1.66 -33.66
C GLN A 11 1.63 3.01 -33.54
N ASP A 12 1.44 3.72 -34.63
CA ASP A 12 0.77 5.02 -34.65
C ASP A 12 -0.72 4.89 -34.31
N ALA A 13 -1.40 3.86 -34.84
CA ALA A 13 -2.78 3.56 -34.50
C ALA A 13 -2.94 3.24 -33.00
N VAL A 14 -2.03 2.48 -32.43
CA VAL A 14 -2.03 2.14 -31.01
C VAL A 14 -1.70 3.33 -30.13
N VAL A 15 -0.73 4.17 -30.52
CA VAL A 15 -0.40 5.41 -29.80
C VAL A 15 -1.61 6.35 -29.79
N TRP A 16 -2.30 6.50 -30.93
CA TRP A 16 -3.51 7.29 -31.01
C TRP A 16 -4.63 6.76 -30.12
N TYR A 17 -4.85 5.44 -30.08
CA TYR A 17 -5.79 4.79 -29.15
C TYR A 17 -5.43 5.04 -27.70
N VAL A 18 -4.15 4.90 -27.33
CA VAL A 18 -3.66 5.12 -25.96
C VAL A 18 -3.83 6.57 -25.52
N LEU A 19 -3.57 7.53 -26.40
CA LEU A 19 -3.77 8.96 -26.12
C LEU A 19 -5.24 9.31 -25.93
N LYS A 20 -6.15 8.68 -26.65
CA LYS A 20 -7.61 8.92 -26.55
C LYS A 20 -8.34 8.02 -25.57
N ARG A 21 -7.67 7.05 -24.93
CA ARG A 21 -8.33 6.15 -23.97
C ARG A 21 -8.98 6.93 -22.83
N PRO A 22 -10.18 6.53 -22.37
CA PRO A 22 -10.80 7.12 -21.21
C PRO A 22 -9.97 6.81 -19.95
N LEU A 23 -9.54 7.84 -19.24
CA LEU A 23 -8.84 7.70 -17.98
C LEU A 23 -9.85 7.58 -16.83
N VAL A 24 -10.01 6.40 -16.29
CA VAL A 24 -10.88 6.19 -15.14
C VAL A 24 -10.25 6.85 -13.91
N ARG A 25 -11.01 7.76 -13.26
CA ARG A 25 -10.61 8.39 -12.00
C ARG A 25 -11.32 7.67 -10.85
N PRO A 26 -10.60 7.03 -9.92
CA PRO A 26 -11.24 6.35 -8.80
C PRO A 26 -11.94 7.34 -7.88
N ASN A 27 -13.04 6.90 -7.26
CA ASN A 27 -13.83 7.73 -6.33
C ASN A 27 -13.18 7.79 -4.94
N THR A 28 -11.92 8.21 -4.88
CA THR A 28 -11.16 8.45 -3.65
C THR A 28 -10.97 9.94 -3.45
N SER A 29 -10.94 10.41 -2.21
CA SER A 29 -10.69 11.82 -1.89
C SER A 29 -9.77 11.93 -0.67
N TYR A 30 -9.08 13.07 -0.53
CA TYR A 30 -8.27 13.35 0.65
C TYR A 30 -9.08 13.25 1.94
N LYS A 31 -10.34 13.69 1.92
CA LYS A 31 -11.24 13.60 3.09
C LYS A 31 -11.45 12.15 3.51
N LYS A 32 -11.69 11.24 2.55
CA LYS A 32 -11.82 9.80 2.84
C LYS A 32 -10.51 9.20 3.34
N ALA A 33 -9.37 9.56 2.75
CA ALA A 33 -8.07 9.10 3.20
C ALA A 33 -7.74 9.59 4.61
N ALA A 34 -8.00 10.86 4.93
CA ALA A 34 -7.82 11.43 6.26
C ALA A 34 -8.74 10.75 7.30
N LEU A 35 -10.00 10.50 6.94
CA LEU A 35 -10.93 9.76 7.80
C LEU A 35 -10.45 8.34 8.08
N CYS A 36 -10.00 7.60 7.07
CA CYS A 36 -9.44 6.26 7.26
C CYS A 36 -8.21 6.29 8.17
N LEU A 37 -7.33 7.28 8.01
CA LEU A 37 -6.15 7.44 8.86
C LEU A 37 -6.55 7.76 10.31
N SER A 38 -7.48 8.67 10.53
CA SER A 38 -7.95 9.01 11.89
C SER A 38 -8.63 7.82 12.57
N LEU A 39 -9.45 7.06 11.85
CA LEU A 39 -10.06 5.82 12.37
C LEU A 39 -9.00 4.75 12.68
N PHE A 40 -7.98 4.61 11.87
CA PHE A 40 -6.88 3.69 12.14
C PHE A 40 -6.12 4.08 13.42
N LEU A 41 -5.79 5.35 13.58
CA LEU A 41 -5.09 5.85 14.78
C LEU A 41 -5.96 5.69 16.04
N SER A 42 -7.24 6.07 15.98
CA SER A 42 -8.16 5.93 17.11
C SER A 42 -8.37 4.46 17.51
N ALA A 43 -8.51 3.56 16.52
CA ALA A 43 -8.65 2.13 16.79
C ALA A 43 -7.39 1.54 17.47
N ASN A 44 -6.18 2.00 17.12
CA ASN A 44 -4.97 1.59 17.81
C ASN A 44 -4.94 2.07 19.25
N VAL A 45 -5.32 3.32 19.53
CA VAL A 45 -5.39 3.85 20.90
C VAL A 45 -6.40 3.05 21.74
N VAL A 46 -7.60 2.82 21.20
CA VAL A 46 -8.63 2.03 21.91
C VAL A 46 -8.14 0.61 22.16
N MET A 47 -7.49 -0.03 21.21
CA MET A 47 -6.94 -1.39 21.37
C MET A 47 -5.87 -1.45 22.48
N ILE A 48 -4.99 -0.46 22.57
CA ILE A 48 -3.97 -0.38 23.62
C ILE A 48 -4.64 -0.26 25.00
N ILE A 49 -5.66 0.60 25.13
CA ILE A 49 -6.41 0.78 26.37
C ILE A 49 -7.11 -0.52 26.77
N LEU A 50 -7.78 -1.18 25.81
CA LEU A 50 -8.47 -2.45 26.06
C LEU A 50 -7.50 -3.55 26.49
N LEU A 51 -6.37 -3.68 25.82
CA LEU A 51 -5.34 -4.65 26.20
C LEU A 51 -4.81 -4.37 27.61
N TYR A 52 -4.52 -3.12 27.94
CA TYR A 52 -4.08 -2.75 29.27
C TYR A 52 -5.12 -3.10 30.34
N CYS A 53 -6.40 -2.74 30.13
CA CYS A 53 -7.50 -3.06 31.02
C CYS A 53 -7.71 -4.57 31.18
N LEU A 54 -7.62 -5.31 30.06
CA LEU A 54 -7.76 -6.77 30.06
C LEU A 54 -6.64 -7.44 30.87
N PHE A 55 -5.38 -7.06 30.65
CA PHE A 55 -4.26 -7.59 31.40
C PHE A 55 -4.40 -7.30 32.90
N ARG A 56 -4.86 -6.10 33.26
CA ARG A 56 -5.12 -5.73 34.65
C ARG A 56 -6.27 -6.53 35.26
N TRP A 57 -7.36 -6.70 34.50
CA TRP A 57 -8.56 -7.43 34.97
C TRP A 57 -8.33 -8.93 35.16
N LEU A 58 -7.60 -9.56 34.22
CA LEU A 58 -7.29 -10.99 34.29
C LEU A 58 -6.27 -11.35 35.37
N GLY A 59 -5.66 -10.35 36.05
CA GLY A 59 -4.63 -10.58 37.04
C GLY A 59 -3.42 -11.36 36.52
N ILE A 60 -3.18 -11.35 35.19
CA ILE A 60 -2.11 -12.13 34.56
C ILE A 60 -0.76 -11.87 35.22
N PHE A 61 -0.59 -10.68 35.76
CA PHE A 61 0.64 -10.31 36.51
C PHE A 61 0.82 -11.08 37.81
N SER A 62 -0.24 -11.62 38.41
CA SER A 62 -0.15 -12.44 39.65
C SER A 62 0.34 -13.89 39.37
N PHE A 63 0.30 -14.37 38.12
CA PHE A 63 0.83 -15.66 37.71
C PHE A 63 2.27 -15.61 37.22
N LEU A 64 2.86 -14.40 37.12
CA LEU A 64 4.24 -14.25 36.70
C LEU A 64 5.21 -14.59 37.84
N PRO A 65 6.38 -15.19 37.53
CA PRO A 65 7.47 -15.37 38.50
C PRO A 65 7.79 -14.05 39.19
N ASP A 66 8.14 -14.10 40.49
CA ASP A 66 8.43 -12.91 41.31
C ASP A 66 9.45 -11.96 40.70
N THR A 67 10.42 -12.49 39.96
CA THR A 67 11.42 -11.71 39.25
C THR A 67 10.80 -10.86 38.11
N VAL A 68 9.85 -11.40 37.35
CA VAL A 68 9.17 -10.70 36.25
C VAL A 68 8.16 -9.70 36.81
N TYR A 69 7.46 -10.07 37.88
CA TYR A 69 6.54 -9.16 38.56
C TYR A 69 7.26 -7.94 39.17
N ARG A 70 8.40 -8.14 39.81
CA ARG A 70 9.27 -7.05 40.32
C ARG A 70 9.79 -6.17 39.17
N PHE A 71 10.23 -6.77 38.08
CA PHE A 71 10.66 -6.02 36.87
C PHE A 71 9.50 -5.18 36.32
N TYR A 72 8.29 -5.75 36.22
CA TYR A 72 7.11 -5.04 35.77
C TYR A 72 6.76 -3.86 36.68
N THR A 73 6.75 -4.03 38.03
CA THR A 73 6.41 -2.95 38.96
C THR A 73 7.40 -1.80 38.92
N VAL A 74 8.67 -2.06 38.65
CA VAL A 74 9.71 -1.04 38.51
C VAL A 74 9.69 -0.36 37.17
N HIS A 75 9.38 -1.12 36.08
CA HIS A 75 9.47 -0.64 34.70
C HIS A 75 8.12 -0.66 33.96
N HIS A 76 7.00 -0.48 34.69
CA HIS A 76 5.66 -0.57 34.09
C HIS A 76 5.45 0.39 32.90
N THR A 77 6.03 1.58 32.93
CA THR A 77 5.96 2.53 31.82
C THR A 77 6.69 2.02 30.57
N ALA A 78 7.89 1.47 30.74
CA ALA A 78 8.65 0.89 29.64
C ALA A 78 7.92 -0.32 29.02
N PHE A 79 7.27 -1.15 29.85
CA PHE A 79 6.50 -2.30 29.38
C PHE A 79 5.27 -1.87 28.56
N ILE A 80 4.52 -0.86 29.02
CA ILE A 80 3.38 -0.30 28.27
C ILE A 80 3.84 0.27 26.95
N VAL A 81 4.95 1.04 26.93
CA VAL A 81 5.51 1.59 25.69
C VAL A 81 5.91 0.48 24.72
N LEU A 82 6.55 -0.58 25.20
CA LEU A 82 6.94 -1.72 24.37
C LEU A 82 5.72 -2.40 23.75
N LEU A 83 4.66 -2.65 24.52
CA LEU A 83 3.41 -3.23 24.01
C LEU A 83 2.74 -2.31 22.98
N ALA A 84 2.71 -1.00 23.24
CA ALA A 84 2.15 -0.03 22.32
C ALA A 84 2.93 0.01 20.99
N LEU A 85 4.25 -0.03 21.04
CA LEU A 85 5.10 -0.09 19.84
C LEU A 85 4.87 -1.39 19.07
N LEU A 86 4.83 -2.53 19.75
CA LEU A 86 4.57 -3.82 19.13
C LEU A 86 3.20 -3.84 18.44
N GLN A 87 2.16 -3.37 19.13
CA GLN A 87 0.81 -3.24 18.59
C GLN A 87 0.78 -2.35 17.34
N PHE A 88 1.46 -1.20 17.40
CA PHE A 88 1.52 -0.27 16.27
C PHE A 88 2.26 -0.85 15.07
N ILE A 89 3.35 -1.58 15.30
CA ILE A 89 4.09 -2.28 14.24
C ILE A 89 3.20 -3.33 13.58
N VAL A 90 2.54 -4.18 14.36
CA VAL A 90 1.67 -5.25 13.84
C VAL A 90 0.51 -4.66 13.04
N SER A 91 -0.19 -3.66 13.58
CA SER A 91 -1.30 -3.00 12.90
C SER A 91 -0.84 -2.25 11.63
N GLY A 92 0.34 -1.64 11.66
CA GLY A 92 0.96 -0.99 10.51
C GLY A 92 1.28 -1.96 9.39
N LEU A 93 1.82 -3.13 9.70
CA LEU A 93 2.10 -4.19 8.72
C LEU A 93 0.82 -4.69 8.04
N VAL A 94 -0.26 -4.86 8.80
CA VAL A 94 -1.58 -5.26 8.25
C VAL A 94 -2.15 -4.15 7.36
N ALA A 95 -2.05 -2.89 7.79
CA ALA A 95 -2.57 -1.73 7.06
C ALA A 95 -1.70 -1.35 5.84
N LEU A 96 -0.48 -1.84 5.72
CA LEU A 96 0.48 -1.44 4.69
C LEU A 96 -0.05 -1.68 3.26
N LYS A 97 -0.64 -2.84 3.01
CA LYS A 97 -1.19 -3.19 1.68
C LYS A 97 -2.31 -2.25 1.24
N PRO A 98 -3.39 -2.05 2.02
CA PRO A 98 -4.46 -1.11 1.64
C PRO A 98 -3.99 0.35 1.59
N ALA A 99 -3.04 0.75 2.44
CA ALA A 99 -2.48 2.10 2.45
C ALA A 99 -1.74 2.41 1.13
N ILE A 100 -0.89 1.51 0.66
CA ILE A 100 -0.17 1.70 -0.62
C ILE A 100 -1.14 1.72 -1.80
N ILE A 101 -2.11 0.81 -1.84
CA ILE A 101 -3.14 0.81 -2.89
C ILE A 101 -3.95 2.12 -2.85
N GLY A 102 -4.28 2.60 -1.65
CA GLY A 102 -4.97 3.89 -1.44
C GLY A 102 -4.15 5.07 -1.97
N ALA A 103 -2.85 5.11 -1.69
CA ALA A 103 -1.94 6.14 -2.19
C ALA A 103 -1.86 6.13 -3.74
N ILE A 104 -1.78 4.95 -4.37
CA ILE A 104 -1.79 4.83 -5.83
C ILE A 104 -3.14 5.32 -6.41
N ARG A 105 -4.27 5.01 -5.77
CA ARG A 105 -5.59 5.50 -6.19
C ARG A 105 -5.72 7.01 -6.04
N LEU A 106 -5.16 7.60 -4.98
CA LEU A 106 -5.10 9.06 -4.84
C LEU A 106 -4.28 9.69 -5.97
N TYR A 107 -3.12 9.10 -6.29
CA TYR A 107 -2.34 9.51 -7.47
C TYR A 107 -3.18 9.43 -8.75
N GLN A 108 -3.88 8.33 -9.00
CA GLN A 108 -4.73 8.18 -10.19
C GLN A 108 -5.84 9.23 -10.27
N ARG A 109 -6.34 9.71 -9.13
CA ARG A 109 -7.37 10.75 -9.09
C ARG A 109 -6.83 12.14 -9.35
N TYR A 110 -5.71 12.50 -8.73
CA TYR A 110 -5.21 13.87 -8.70
C TYR A 110 -4.08 14.16 -9.69
N ALA A 111 -3.43 13.13 -10.21
CA ALA A 111 -2.36 13.32 -11.20
C ALA A 111 -2.91 13.94 -12.50
N PRO A 112 -2.18 14.90 -13.08
CA PRO A 112 -2.51 15.50 -14.37
C PRO A 112 -2.66 14.45 -15.46
N GLU A 113 -3.59 14.68 -16.39
CA GLU A 113 -3.83 13.73 -17.49
C GLU A 113 -2.60 13.52 -18.38
N ASP A 114 -1.84 14.59 -18.62
CA ASP A 114 -0.62 14.53 -19.44
C ASP A 114 0.40 13.53 -18.91
N ILE A 115 0.56 13.46 -17.58
CA ILE A 115 1.46 12.49 -16.96
C ILE A 115 0.91 11.07 -17.08
N ARG A 116 -0.40 10.91 -16.88
CA ARG A 116 -1.07 9.61 -16.95
C ARG A 116 -1.13 9.06 -18.38
N ARG A 117 -1.27 9.94 -19.39
CA ARG A 117 -1.32 9.58 -20.81
C ARG A 117 0.04 9.18 -21.38
N ARG A 118 1.16 9.57 -20.76
CA ARG A 118 2.51 9.18 -21.20
C ARG A 118 2.79 7.68 -21.09
N CYS A 119 1.99 6.95 -20.34
CA CYS A 119 2.19 5.51 -20.16
C CYS A 119 1.62 4.74 -21.37
N LEU A 120 2.48 4.18 -22.21
CA LEU A 120 2.12 3.37 -23.39
C LEU A 120 1.86 1.89 -23.06
N PHE A 121 1.69 1.53 -21.81
CA PHE A 121 1.40 0.16 -21.40
C PHE A 121 -0.08 -0.07 -21.11
N LYS A 122 -0.57 -1.29 -21.39
CA LYS A 122 -1.88 -1.77 -20.95
C LYS A 122 -1.69 -3.01 -20.06
N PRO A 123 -2.17 -3.00 -18.83
CA PRO A 123 -2.73 -1.88 -18.07
C PRO A 123 -1.70 -0.77 -17.80
N THR A 124 -2.13 0.42 -17.36
CA THR A 124 -1.23 1.53 -17.02
C THR A 124 -0.27 1.14 -15.88
N CYS A 125 0.87 1.83 -15.74
CA CYS A 125 1.83 1.50 -14.69
C CYS A 125 1.23 1.55 -13.29
N SER A 126 0.31 2.48 -13.03
CA SER A 126 -0.41 2.58 -11.76
C SER A 126 -1.43 1.45 -11.54
N GLU A 127 -2.16 1.05 -12.58
CA GLU A 127 -3.07 -0.11 -12.53
C GLU A 127 -2.29 -1.41 -12.34
N TYR A 128 -1.20 -1.57 -13.08
CA TYR A 128 -0.29 -2.71 -12.91
C TYR A 128 0.25 -2.81 -11.48
N ALA A 129 0.66 -1.68 -10.88
CA ALA A 129 1.16 -1.66 -9.51
C ALA A 129 0.09 -2.18 -8.52
N ILE A 130 -1.17 -1.75 -8.68
CA ILE A 130 -2.28 -2.24 -7.84
C ILE A 130 -2.46 -3.75 -8.04
N LEU A 131 -2.54 -4.23 -9.28
CA LEU A 131 -2.72 -5.65 -9.60
C LEU A 131 -1.55 -6.50 -9.09
N ALA A 132 -0.31 -6.03 -9.26
CA ALA A 132 0.88 -6.71 -8.78
C ALA A 132 0.92 -6.81 -7.25
N ILE A 133 0.54 -5.74 -6.53
CA ILE A 133 0.44 -5.75 -5.07
C ILE A 133 -0.67 -6.68 -4.59
N GLN A 134 -1.79 -6.73 -5.29
CA GLN A 134 -2.90 -7.63 -4.96
C GLN A 134 -2.50 -9.10 -5.13
N LYS A 135 -1.81 -9.43 -6.24
CA LYS A 135 -1.44 -10.80 -6.62
C LYS A 135 -0.22 -11.34 -5.85
N TYR A 136 0.84 -10.53 -5.70
CA TYR A 136 2.14 -10.98 -5.16
C TYR A 136 2.45 -10.42 -3.77
N GLY A 137 1.56 -9.62 -3.18
CA GLY A 137 1.81 -8.90 -1.93
C GLY A 137 2.63 -7.63 -2.13
N VAL A 138 2.88 -6.91 -1.01
CA VAL A 138 3.49 -5.57 -1.06
C VAL A 138 4.90 -5.60 -1.62
N ILE A 139 5.79 -6.41 -1.04
CA ILE A 139 7.23 -6.38 -1.37
C ILE A 139 7.46 -6.78 -2.84
N ARG A 140 6.98 -7.97 -3.24
CA ARG A 140 7.16 -8.47 -4.61
C ARG A 140 6.39 -7.64 -5.63
N GLY A 141 5.17 -7.19 -5.28
CA GLY A 141 4.34 -6.35 -6.14
C GLY A 141 4.98 -4.99 -6.41
N MET A 142 5.51 -4.33 -5.38
CA MET A 142 6.24 -3.08 -5.51
C MET A 142 7.53 -3.22 -6.32
N ALA A 143 8.31 -4.29 -6.09
CA ALA A 143 9.51 -4.57 -6.88
C ALA A 143 9.19 -4.72 -8.38
N LYS A 144 8.14 -5.47 -8.73
CA LYS A 144 7.68 -5.61 -10.13
C LYS A 144 7.21 -4.27 -10.72
N ALA A 145 6.43 -3.50 -9.95
CA ALA A 145 5.96 -2.17 -10.36
C ALA A 145 7.14 -1.21 -10.59
N TYR A 146 8.14 -1.23 -9.70
CA TYR A 146 9.35 -0.44 -9.83
C TYR A 146 10.14 -0.78 -11.10
N VAL A 147 10.41 -2.07 -11.34
CA VAL A 147 11.11 -2.51 -12.56
C VAL A 147 10.37 -2.07 -13.82
N ARG A 148 9.03 -2.16 -13.81
CA ARG A 148 8.21 -1.72 -14.95
C ARG A 148 8.30 -0.21 -15.15
N LEU A 149 8.14 0.56 -14.10
CA LEU A 149 8.14 2.03 -14.16
C LEU A 149 9.49 2.58 -14.60
N PHE A 150 10.59 2.09 -14.04
CA PHE A 150 11.92 2.67 -14.25
C PHE A 150 12.73 2.02 -15.37
N LYS A 151 12.53 0.74 -15.64
CA LYS A 151 13.30 0.01 -16.66
C LYS A 151 12.54 -0.18 -17.98
N LYS A 152 11.22 -0.43 -17.91
CA LYS A 152 10.43 -0.78 -19.10
C LYS A 152 9.67 0.42 -19.67
N CYS A 153 9.19 1.36 -18.85
CA CYS A 153 8.31 2.44 -19.26
C CYS A 153 9.00 3.59 -20.04
N LYS A 154 10.30 3.53 -20.22
CA LYS A 154 11.08 4.54 -20.97
C LYS A 154 11.03 4.36 -22.50
N GLY A 155 10.37 3.30 -23.00
CA GLY A 155 10.25 3.02 -24.42
C GLY A 155 9.09 3.77 -25.08
N ARG A 156 9.19 4.02 -26.39
CA ARG A 156 8.11 4.59 -27.22
C ARG A 156 7.18 3.54 -27.82
N ILE A 157 7.27 2.28 -27.37
CA ILE A 157 6.54 1.15 -27.96
C ILE A 157 5.42 0.74 -27.00
N TYR A 158 4.21 0.62 -27.53
CA TYR A 158 3.08 0.06 -26.80
C TYR A 158 3.32 -1.41 -26.46
N ARG A 159 3.00 -1.79 -25.24
CA ARG A 159 3.11 -3.18 -24.77
C ARG A 159 1.96 -3.55 -23.84
N ILE A 160 1.46 -4.76 -24.02
CA ILE A 160 0.55 -5.40 -23.06
C ILE A 160 1.43 -6.23 -22.13
N ASP A 161 1.39 -5.94 -20.82
CA ASP A 161 2.22 -6.62 -19.82
C ASP A 161 1.37 -6.76 -18.55
N GLU A 162 0.82 -7.93 -18.32
CA GLU A 162 0.05 -8.26 -17.13
C GLU A 162 0.96 -8.78 -16.01
N PRO A 163 0.62 -8.53 -14.73
CA PRO A 163 1.41 -8.95 -13.58
C PRO A 163 1.30 -10.46 -13.28
#